data_8600d2dfb08218c5c351b9f8c0b9893d
#
_entry.id   8600d2dfb08218c5c351b9f8c0b9893d
#
_cell.length_a   1.000
_cell.length_b   1.000
_cell.length_c   1.000
_cell.angle_alpha   90.00
_cell.angle_beta   90.00
_cell.angle_gamma   90.00
#
_symmetry.space_group_name_H-M   'P 1'
#
loop_
_entity.id
_entity.type
_entity.pdbx_description
1 polymer ?
#
loop_
_entity_poly.entity_id
_entity_poly.type
_entity_poly.pdbx_seq_one_letter_code
_entity_poly.pdbx_strand_id
1 'polypeptide(L)'
;QDKNFNISQSFNPFQISAKRSLLKEYSNASATKLGVAKQEITYSIRQSWNTLLFYEKQNAVLEKQNAVMQKFVTSANLKFQTGETNALEKTIALAKQQELEQKIKQNKTQIAIEKSKLKAILDLKTVFIATDTSFVPYPAMAKVDSSMVKQNPIVQLADQQVKIAKANHKVEKSALSPDFSIGYFLQSITGIQDVSGTPTYYNSTPQFQGVVVGLSVPIFAGSSIA
;
A
#
# COMPACT_ATOMS: atom_id res chain seq x y z
N GLN A 1 -32.64 22.70 -47.70
CA GLN A 1 -31.90 21.82 -46.73
C GLN A 1 -31.57 22.64 -45.49
N ASP A 2 -32.26 22.38 -44.39
CA ASP A 2 -32.00 23.08 -43.12
C ASP A 2 -30.70 22.55 -42.47
N LYS A 3 -29.89 23.46 -41.96
CA LYS A 3 -28.64 23.12 -41.25
C LYS A 3 -28.76 23.67 -39.84
N ASN A 4 -28.52 22.76 -38.86
CA ASN A 4 -28.53 23.12 -37.44
C ASN A 4 -27.13 22.81 -36.86
N PHE A 5 -26.55 23.77 -36.17
CA PHE A 5 -25.38 23.61 -35.37
C PHE A 5 -25.73 24.01 -33.93
N ASN A 6 -25.48 23.10 -32.99
CA ASN A 6 -25.75 23.33 -31.55
C ASN A 6 -24.52 22.91 -30.75
N ILE A 7 -24.06 23.77 -29.88
CA ILE A 7 -23.04 23.48 -28.85
C ILE A 7 -23.64 23.79 -27.50
N SER A 8 -23.59 22.82 -26.59
CA SER A 8 -24.11 23.01 -25.23
C SER A 8 -23.21 22.37 -24.21
N GLN A 9 -23.13 23.01 -23.04
CA GLN A 9 -22.38 22.53 -21.89
C GLN A 9 -23.30 22.51 -20.68
N SER A 10 -23.40 21.32 -20.05
CA SER A 10 -24.07 21.16 -18.75
C SER A 10 -23.06 21.14 -17.62
N PHE A 11 -23.41 21.70 -16.48
CA PHE A 11 -22.58 21.71 -15.29
C PHE A 11 -23.44 21.78 -14.03
N ASN A 12 -22.93 21.12 -12.96
CA ASN A 12 -23.52 21.15 -11.64
C ASN A 12 -22.48 21.75 -10.66
N PRO A 13 -22.59 23.00 -10.25
CA PRO A 13 -21.61 23.66 -9.40
C PRO A 13 -21.50 23.00 -8.02
N PHE A 14 -22.60 22.45 -7.48
CA PHE A 14 -22.63 21.76 -6.21
C PHE A 14 -21.86 20.42 -6.29
N GLN A 15 -22.09 19.66 -7.36
CA GLN A 15 -21.40 18.39 -7.61
C GLN A 15 -19.91 18.60 -7.88
N ILE A 16 -19.53 19.64 -8.62
CA ILE A 16 -18.14 20.00 -8.88
C ILE A 16 -17.42 20.28 -7.56
N SER A 17 -18.02 21.06 -6.67
CA SER A 17 -17.46 21.37 -5.35
C SER A 17 -17.31 20.12 -4.48
N ALA A 18 -18.34 19.26 -4.43
CA ALA A 18 -18.31 18.02 -3.69
C ALA A 18 -17.23 17.04 -4.22
N LYS A 19 -17.13 16.89 -5.54
CA LYS A 19 -16.09 16.07 -6.19
C LYS A 19 -14.68 16.58 -5.91
N ARG A 20 -14.46 17.89 -5.91
CA ARG A 20 -13.17 18.48 -5.54
C ARG A 20 -12.81 18.17 -4.08
N SER A 21 -13.77 18.27 -3.16
CA SER A 21 -13.58 17.89 -1.76
C SER A 21 -13.21 16.41 -1.62
N LEU A 22 -13.89 15.51 -2.33
CA LEU A 22 -13.60 14.08 -2.35
C LEU A 22 -12.18 13.78 -2.87
N LEU A 23 -11.77 14.41 -3.98
CA LEU A 23 -10.41 14.26 -4.51
C LEU A 23 -9.34 14.72 -3.53
N LYS A 24 -9.61 15.80 -2.76
CA LYS A 24 -8.73 16.24 -1.69
C LYS A 24 -8.57 15.19 -0.59
N GLU A 25 -9.67 14.53 -0.19
CA GLU A 25 -9.59 13.45 0.81
C GLU A 25 -8.85 12.21 0.27
N TYR A 26 -8.96 11.88 -1.00
CA TYR A 26 -8.13 10.82 -1.62
C TYR A 26 -6.64 11.18 -1.63
N SER A 27 -6.30 12.44 -1.90
CA SER A 27 -4.91 12.92 -1.82
C SER A 27 -4.36 12.80 -0.40
N ASN A 28 -5.15 13.20 0.62
CA ASN A 28 -4.78 13.07 2.03
C ASN A 28 -4.60 11.58 2.41
N ALA A 29 -5.47 10.70 1.94
CA ALA A 29 -5.36 9.25 2.16
C ALA A 29 -4.08 8.68 1.56
N SER A 30 -3.67 9.15 0.38
CA SER A 30 -2.42 8.72 -0.27
C SER A 30 -1.20 9.11 0.57
N ALA A 31 -1.18 10.32 1.14
CA ALA A 31 -0.12 10.76 2.05
C ALA A 31 -0.07 9.90 3.34
N THR A 32 -1.25 9.57 3.90
CA THR A 32 -1.34 8.71 5.09
C THR A 32 -0.89 7.27 4.78
N LYS A 33 -1.26 6.71 3.62
CA LYS A 33 -0.78 5.40 3.15
C LYS A 33 0.74 5.32 3.05
N LEU A 34 1.39 6.40 2.60
CA LEU A 34 2.85 6.48 2.59
C LEU A 34 3.43 6.35 4.00
N GLY A 35 2.78 6.96 5.00
CA GLY A 35 3.14 6.81 6.42
C GLY A 35 3.05 5.37 6.91
N VAL A 36 1.95 4.67 6.57
CA VAL A 36 1.77 3.24 6.88
C VAL A 36 2.87 2.40 6.22
N ALA A 37 3.11 2.58 4.91
CA ALA A 37 4.14 1.83 4.19
C ALA A 37 5.55 2.04 4.78
N LYS A 38 5.90 3.26 5.17
CA LYS A 38 7.17 3.54 5.86
C LYS A 38 7.28 2.81 7.20
N GLN A 39 6.19 2.76 7.97
CA GLN A 39 6.15 2.04 9.25
C GLN A 39 6.33 0.54 9.04
N GLU A 40 5.64 -0.06 8.06
CA GLU A 40 5.74 -1.48 7.73
C GLU A 40 7.15 -1.87 7.27
N ILE A 41 7.76 -1.08 6.39
CA ILE A 41 9.13 -1.32 5.94
C ILE A 41 10.10 -1.20 7.12
N THR A 42 9.96 -0.18 7.96
CA THR A 42 10.81 0.01 9.15
C THR A 42 10.68 -1.16 10.11
N TYR A 43 9.46 -1.64 10.34
CA TYR A 43 9.21 -2.81 11.16
C TYR A 43 9.87 -4.07 10.58
N SER A 44 9.69 -4.32 9.28
CA SER A 44 10.28 -5.47 8.59
C SER A 44 11.82 -5.47 8.64
N ILE A 45 12.44 -4.30 8.46
CA ILE A 45 13.90 -4.15 8.60
C ILE A 45 14.35 -4.48 10.02
N ARG A 46 13.69 -3.90 11.03
CA ARG A 46 14.05 -4.14 12.44
C ARG A 46 13.86 -5.62 12.83
N GLN A 47 12.79 -6.23 12.36
CA GLN A 47 12.52 -7.65 12.63
C GLN A 47 13.61 -8.53 11.99
N SER A 48 13.89 -8.38 10.70
CA SER A 48 14.93 -9.14 10.03
C SER A 48 16.32 -8.89 10.61
N TRP A 49 16.62 -7.66 11.02
CA TRP A 49 17.88 -7.32 11.68
C TRP A 49 18.02 -8.05 13.03
N ASN A 50 17.01 -7.98 13.90
CA ASN A 50 17.04 -8.65 15.18
C ASN A 50 17.15 -10.18 15.03
N THR A 51 16.45 -10.74 14.04
CA THR A 51 16.52 -12.17 13.72
C THR A 51 17.91 -12.55 13.21
N LEU A 52 18.54 -11.73 12.37
CA LEU A 52 19.91 -11.92 11.93
C LEU A 52 20.89 -11.93 13.10
N LEU A 53 20.80 -10.94 13.99
CA LEU A 53 21.65 -10.87 15.20
C LEU A 53 21.47 -12.09 16.09
N PHE A 54 20.24 -12.56 16.26
CA PHE A 54 19.96 -13.77 17.01
C PHE A 54 20.68 -14.98 16.41
N TYR A 55 20.56 -15.22 15.11
CA TYR A 55 21.21 -16.35 14.47
C TYR A 55 22.75 -16.23 14.46
N GLU A 56 23.30 -15.02 14.33
CA GLU A 56 24.76 -14.82 14.43
C GLU A 56 25.29 -15.16 15.83
N LYS A 57 24.59 -14.75 16.89
CA LYS A 57 24.93 -15.12 18.26
C LYS A 57 24.76 -16.62 18.53
N GLN A 58 23.65 -17.19 18.02
CA GLN A 58 23.43 -18.64 18.12
C GLN A 58 24.53 -19.41 17.42
N ASN A 59 24.98 -18.97 16.25
CA ASN A 59 26.08 -19.61 15.51
C ASN A 59 27.37 -19.61 16.33
N ALA A 60 27.71 -18.48 16.96
CA ALA A 60 28.89 -18.40 17.82
C ALA A 60 28.85 -19.36 19.01
N VAL A 61 27.67 -19.58 19.60
CA VAL A 61 27.48 -20.56 20.69
C VAL A 61 27.61 -21.98 20.16
N LEU A 62 26.97 -22.31 19.04
CA LEU A 62 27.03 -23.62 18.42
C LEU A 62 28.46 -23.99 18.00
N GLU A 63 29.23 -23.05 17.45
CA GLU A 63 30.64 -23.28 17.08
C GLU A 63 31.52 -23.56 18.32
N LYS A 64 31.30 -22.83 19.41
CA LYS A 64 31.98 -23.14 20.71
C LYS A 64 31.62 -24.54 21.21
N GLN A 65 30.35 -24.92 21.16
CA GLN A 65 29.90 -26.26 21.54
C GLN A 65 30.52 -27.35 20.65
N ASN A 66 30.61 -27.10 19.36
CA ASN A 66 31.22 -28.02 18.39
C ASN A 66 32.71 -28.22 18.69
N ALA A 67 33.45 -27.15 19.03
CA ALA A 67 34.85 -27.25 19.43
C ALA A 67 35.07 -28.12 20.67
N VAL A 68 34.16 -28.04 21.65
CA VAL A 68 34.17 -28.91 22.84
C VAL A 68 33.84 -30.35 22.47
N MET A 69 32.81 -30.54 21.61
CA MET A 69 32.39 -31.88 21.18
C MET A 69 33.49 -32.59 20.36
N GLN A 70 34.22 -31.86 19.53
CA GLN A 70 35.37 -32.40 18.78
C GLN A 70 36.46 -32.99 19.74
N LYS A 71 36.77 -32.27 20.84
CA LYS A 71 37.69 -32.77 21.88
C LYS A 71 37.15 -34.03 22.52
N PHE A 72 35.83 -34.05 22.81
CA PHE A 72 35.18 -35.21 23.37
C PHE A 72 35.24 -36.44 22.45
N VAL A 73 34.97 -36.28 21.15
CA VAL A 73 35.11 -37.34 20.12
C VAL A 73 36.53 -37.85 20.01
N THR A 74 37.52 -36.95 20.04
CA THR A 74 38.94 -37.34 20.00
C THR A 74 39.28 -38.20 21.23
N SER A 75 38.83 -37.81 22.43
CA SER A 75 39.03 -38.57 23.67
C SER A 75 38.33 -39.94 23.63
N ALA A 76 37.06 -39.98 23.18
CA ALA A 76 36.29 -41.22 23.04
C ALA A 76 36.98 -42.21 22.03
N ASN A 77 37.51 -41.67 20.93
CA ASN A 77 38.28 -42.46 19.98
C ASN A 77 39.54 -43.07 20.57
N LEU A 78 40.32 -42.27 21.36
CA LEU A 78 41.52 -42.75 22.02
C LEU A 78 41.22 -43.83 23.04
N LYS A 79 40.22 -43.64 23.88
CA LYS A 79 39.76 -44.63 24.88
C LYS A 79 39.28 -45.93 24.22
N PHE A 80 38.62 -45.84 23.06
CA PHE A 80 38.25 -47.03 22.30
C PHE A 80 39.44 -47.77 21.77
N GLN A 81 40.48 -47.07 21.28
CA GLN A 81 41.70 -47.68 20.79
C GLN A 81 42.55 -48.34 21.88
N THR A 82 42.50 -47.78 23.10
CA THR A 82 43.17 -48.35 24.28
C THR A 82 42.39 -49.46 24.97
N GLY A 83 41.16 -49.74 24.53
CA GLY A 83 40.28 -50.76 25.12
C GLY A 83 39.59 -50.29 26.42
N GLU A 84 39.64 -48.99 26.78
CA GLU A 84 39.05 -48.44 27.97
C GLU A 84 37.56 -48.15 27.79
N THR A 85 37.03 -48.14 26.59
CA THR A 85 35.61 -47.95 26.29
C THR A 85 35.14 -48.84 25.17
N ASN A 86 33.83 -48.92 24.96
CA ASN A 86 33.21 -49.73 23.91
C ASN A 86 32.88 -48.92 22.66
N ALA A 87 32.56 -49.61 21.55
CA ALA A 87 32.20 -48.98 20.28
C ALA A 87 30.94 -48.11 20.36
N LEU A 88 30.03 -48.40 21.32
CA LEU A 88 28.80 -47.66 21.50
C LEU A 88 29.07 -46.22 21.94
N GLU A 89 29.92 -46.00 22.93
CA GLU A 89 30.27 -44.65 23.42
C GLU A 89 30.93 -43.80 22.33
N LYS A 90 31.86 -44.39 21.57
CA LYS A 90 32.44 -43.74 20.39
C LYS A 90 31.39 -43.35 19.38
N THR A 91 30.44 -44.24 19.06
CA THR A 91 29.41 -44.00 18.06
C THR A 91 28.44 -42.88 18.54
N ILE A 92 28.06 -42.87 19.83
CA ILE A 92 27.23 -41.83 20.43
C ILE A 92 27.94 -40.47 20.35
N ALA A 93 29.23 -40.39 20.63
CA ALA A 93 30.00 -39.16 20.53
C ALA A 93 30.05 -38.59 19.12
N LEU A 94 30.27 -39.46 18.12
CA LEU A 94 30.24 -39.09 16.70
C LEU A 94 28.86 -38.62 16.24
N ALA A 95 27.79 -39.32 16.64
CA ALA A 95 26.44 -38.95 16.30
C ALA A 95 26.08 -37.57 16.90
N LYS A 96 26.50 -37.28 18.11
CA LYS A 96 26.28 -35.97 18.74
C LYS A 96 27.06 -34.84 18.05
N GLN A 97 28.26 -35.10 17.58
CA GLN A 97 29.03 -34.14 16.77
C GLN A 97 28.31 -33.86 15.46
N GLN A 98 27.89 -34.90 14.74
CA GLN A 98 27.16 -34.74 13.47
C GLN A 98 25.84 -33.97 13.62
N GLU A 99 25.10 -34.25 14.70
CA GLU A 99 23.89 -33.48 15.03
C GLU A 99 24.21 -31.99 15.19
N LEU A 100 25.30 -31.66 15.90
CA LEU A 100 25.71 -30.29 16.13
C LEU A 100 26.18 -29.58 14.86
N GLU A 101 26.94 -30.27 14.04
CA GLU A 101 27.37 -29.78 12.71
C GLU A 101 26.19 -29.49 11.79
N GLN A 102 25.16 -30.34 11.83
CA GLN A 102 23.92 -30.12 11.07
C GLN A 102 23.18 -28.89 11.58
N LYS A 103 23.11 -28.67 12.90
CA LYS A 103 22.52 -27.45 13.50
C LYS A 103 23.28 -26.18 13.07
N ILE A 104 24.60 -26.23 13.03
CA ILE A 104 25.44 -25.12 12.55
C ILE A 104 25.14 -24.82 11.09
N LYS A 105 25.04 -25.84 10.25
CA LYS A 105 24.71 -25.67 8.81
C LYS A 105 23.32 -25.04 8.61
N GLN A 106 22.32 -25.52 9.33
CA GLN A 106 20.97 -24.95 9.31
C GLN A 106 20.98 -23.48 9.74
N ASN A 107 21.68 -23.17 10.83
CA ASN A 107 21.80 -21.82 11.36
C ASN A 107 22.49 -20.86 10.37
N LYS A 108 23.57 -21.29 9.71
CA LYS A 108 24.24 -20.53 8.65
C LYS A 108 23.31 -20.26 7.46
N THR A 109 22.43 -21.20 7.12
CA THR A 109 21.41 -21.01 6.10
C THR A 109 20.41 -19.93 6.50
N GLN A 110 19.96 -19.91 7.78
CA GLN A 110 19.06 -18.85 8.26
C GLN A 110 19.71 -17.47 8.23
N ILE A 111 21.00 -17.38 8.61
CA ILE A 111 21.79 -16.13 8.47
C ILE A 111 21.80 -15.65 7.02
N ALA A 112 22.04 -16.54 6.06
CA ALA A 112 22.04 -16.20 4.63
C ALA A 112 20.68 -15.72 4.14
N ILE A 113 19.60 -16.36 4.60
CA ILE A 113 18.22 -15.96 4.27
C ILE A 113 17.92 -14.56 4.80
N GLU A 114 18.21 -14.28 6.09
CA GLU A 114 17.94 -12.96 6.66
C GLU A 114 18.80 -11.85 6.03
N LYS A 115 20.06 -12.14 5.70
CA LYS A 115 20.91 -11.22 4.91
C LYS A 115 20.32 -10.93 3.52
N SER A 116 19.80 -11.95 2.85
CA SER A 116 19.13 -11.78 1.55
C SER A 116 17.86 -10.96 1.64
N LYS A 117 17.03 -11.16 2.68
CA LYS A 117 15.82 -10.36 2.95
C LYS A 117 16.17 -8.89 3.17
N LEU A 118 17.13 -8.61 4.05
CA LEU A 118 17.61 -7.25 4.31
C LEU A 118 18.16 -6.59 3.05
N LYS A 119 18.94 -7.32 2.27
CA LYS A 119 19.47 -6.85 0.99
C LYS A 119 18.35 -6.46 0.02
N ALA A 120 17.30 -7.27 -0.07
CA ALA A 120 16.13 -7.00 -0.93
C ALA A 120 15.34 -5.79 -0.46
N ILE A 121 15.04 -5.67 0.85
CA ILE A 121 14.26 -4.55 1.41
C ILE A 121 15.01 -3.23 1.28
N LEU A 122 16.34 -3.23 1.45
CA LEU A 122 17.20 -2.03 1.40
C LEU A 122 17.74 -1.73 0.00
N ASP A 123 17.41 -2.56 -1.00
CA ASP A 123 17.92 -2.47 -2.38
C ASP A 123 19.49 -2.38 -2.44
N LEU A 124 20.17 -3.15 -1.58
CA LEU A 124 21.62 -3.13 -1.51
C LEU A 124 22.22 -4.00 -2.62
N LYS A 125 23.09 -3.43 -3.43
CA LYS A 125 23.84 -4.15 -4.49
C LYS A 125 25.07 -4.90 -3.95
N THR A 126 25.58 -4.46 -2.81
CA THR A 126 26.80 -5.00 -2.19
C THR A 126 26.48 -5.91 -1.01
N VAL A 127 27.46 -6.75 -0.64
CA VAL A 127 27.39 -7.54 0.59
C VAL A 127 27.64 -6.59 1.78
N PHE A 128 26.78 -6.66 2.79
CA PHE A 128 26.96 -5.90 4.02
C PHE A 128 27.38 -6.82 5.18
N ILE A 129 28.11 -6.27 6.14
CA ILE A 129 28.51 -6.93 7.37
C ILE A 129 27.83 -6.20 8.52
N ALA A 130 27.19 -6.94 9.43
CA ALA A 130 26.63 -6.37 10.65
C ALA A 130 27.79 -5.99 11.59
N THR A 131 27.98 -4.69 11.81
CA THR A 131 29.05 -4.19 12.71
C THR A 131 28.61 -4.08 14.15
N ASP A 132 27.33 -3.74 14.40
CA ASP A 132 26.76 -3.72 15.76
C ASP A 132 25.99 -5.00 16.02
N THR A 133 26.56 -5.85 16.89
CA THR A 133 25.98 -7.15 17.27
C THR A 133 25.53 -7.15 18.73
N SER A 134 25.39 -5.99 19.38
CA SER A 134 24.93 -5.89 20.76
C SER A 134 23.40 -6.00 20.85
N PHE A 135 22.89 -6.86 21.73
CA PHE A 135 21.48 -6.82 22.12
C PHE A 135 21.29 -5.70 23.14
N VAL A 136 20.56 -4.67 22.72
CA VAL A 136 20.11 -3.65 23.67
C VAL A 136 18.82 -4.16 24.33
N PRO A 137 18.77 -4.33 25.66
CA PRO A 137 17.55 -4.70 26.35
C PRO A 137 16.48 -3.65 26.06
N TYR A 138 15.33 -4.09 25.56
CA TYR A 138 14.21 -3.16 25.36
C TYR A 138 13.74 -2.70 26.73
N PRO A 139 13.69 -1.40 27.03
CA PRO A 139 13.16 -0.93 28.30
C PRO A 139 11.72 -1.41 28.44
N ALA A 140 11.38 -1.93 29.62
CA ALA A 140 10.03 -2.34 29.94
C ALA A 140 9.03 -1.24 29.52
N MET A 141 7.98 -1.63 28.83
CA MET A 141 7.04 -0.74 28.16
C MET A 141 6.69 0.49 29.00
N ALA A 142 7.05 1.66 28.52
CA ALA A 142 6.45 2.91 28.98
C ALA A 142 4.93 2.79 28.84
N LYS A 143 4.17 3.30 29.83
CA LYS A 143 2.70 3.31 29.76
C LYS A 143 2.28 3.89 28.42
N VAL A 144 1.60 3.07 27.61
CA VAL A 144 1.08 3.51 26.31
C VAL A 144 -0.05 4.50 26.60
N ASP A 145 0.16 5.76 26.27
CA ASP A 145 -0.87 6.78 26.37
C ASP A 145 -1.80 6.69 25.15
N SER A 146 -3.10 6.94 25.35
CA SER A 146 -4.12 6.95 24.31
C SER A 146 -3.84 7.98 23.18
N SER A 147 -3.05 9.01 23.46
CA SER A 147 -2.56 9.96 22.46
C SER A 147 -1.65 9.31 21.42
N MET A 148 -0.82 8.34 21.82
CA MET A 148 0.06 7.58 20.92
C MET A 148 -0.73 6.73 19.91
N VAL A 149 -1.88 6.20 20.33
CA VAL A 149 -2.77 5.41 19.44
C VAL A 149 -3.30 6.28 18.29
N LYS A 150 -3.69 7.54 18.59
CA LYS A 150 -4.16 8.48 17.55
C LYS A 150 -3.06 8.91 16.57
N GLN A 151 -1.80 8.85 16.98
CA GLN A 151 -0.65 9.16 16.11
C GLN A 151 -0.23 7.98 15.24
N ASN A 152 -0.79 6.77 15.48
CA ASN A 152 -0.48 5.61 14.66
C ASN A 152 -1.01 5.81 13.22
N PRO A 153 -0.16 5.70 12.19
CA PRO A 153 -0.57 5.88 10.79
C PRO A 153 -1.71 4.96 10.34
N ILE A 154 -1.83 3.75 10.91
CA ILE A 154 -2.93 2.82 10.60
C ILE A 154 -4.26 3.39 11.10
N VAL A 155 -4.29 3.95 12.32
CA VAL A 155 -5.49 4.58 12.87
C VAL A 155 -5.84 5.84 12.08
N GLN A 156 -4.84 6.65 11.72
CA GLN A 156 -5.04 7.82 10.87
C GLN A 156 -5.60 7.45 9.49
N LEU A 157 -5.16 6.32 8.92
CA LEU A 157 -5.70 5.82 7.65
C LEU A 157 -7.16 5.40 7.78
N ALA A 158 -7.55 4.75 8.88
CA ALA A 158 -8.94 4.40 9.16
C ALA A 158 -9.82 5.65 9.30
N ASP A 159 -9.36 6.68 10.04
CA ASP A 159 -10.04 7.97 10.14
C ASP A 159 -10.18 8.65 8.78
N GLN A 160 -9.15 8.55 7.94
CA GLN A 160 -9.20 9.11 6.59
C GLN A 160 -10.20 8.37 5.69
N GLN A 161 -10.37 7.06 5.85
CA GLN A 161 -11.41 6.30 5.14
C GLN A 161 -12.82 6.77 5.52
N VAL A 162 -13.05 7.10 6.80
CA VAL A 162 -14.32 7.70 7.25
C VAL A 162 -14.57 9.05 6.60
N LYS A 163 -13.53 9.89 6.45
CA LYS A 163 -13.65 11.18 5.76
C LYS A 163 -13.98 11.01 4.27
N ILE A 164 -13.35 10.03 3.61
CA ILE A 164 -13.66 9.69 2.22
C ILE A 164 -15.14 9.24 2.10
N ALA A 165 -15.60 8.36 2.97
CA ALA A 165 -16.99 7.91 2.95
C ALA A 165 -17.98 9.07 3.13
N LYS A 166 -17.69 10.02 4.05
CA LYS A 166 -18.49 11.24 4.24
C LYS A 166 -18.44 12.15 3.01
N ALA A 167 -17.30 12.27 2.34
CA ALA A 167 -17.16 13.07 1.12
C ALA A 167 -17.89 12.42 -0.06
N ASN A 168 -17.86 11.09 -0.20
CA ASN A 168 -18.66 10.34 -1.16
C ASN A 168 -20.17 10.58 -0.94
N HIS A 169 -20.64 10.45 0.29
CA HIS A 169 -22.03 10.76 0.60
C HIS A 169 -22.44 12.20 0.19
N LYS A 170 -21.55 13.18 0.36
CA LYS A 170 -21.81 14.55 -0.12
C LYS A 170 -21.88 14.62 -1.66
N VAL A 171 -21.06 13.86 -2.37
CA VAL A 171 -21.13 13.79 -3.85
C VAL A 171 -22.46 13.21 -4.28
N GLU A 172 -22.89 12.09 -3.71
CA GLU A 172 -24.18 11.47 -4.01
C GLU A 172 -25.35 12.43 -3.70
N LYS A 173 -25.32 13.08 -2.52
CA LYS A 173 -26.31 14.08 -2.18
C LYS A 173 -26.34 15.27 -3.15
N SER A 174 -25.19 15.68 -3.66
CA SER A 174 -25.09 16.79 -4.61
C SER A 174 -25.62 16.42 -6.01
N ALA A 175 -25.73 15.13 -6.35
CA ALA A 175 -26.37 14.68 -7.58
C ALA A 175 -27.91 14.97 -7.61
N LEU A 176 -28.50 15.23 -6.45
CA LEU A 176 -29.89 15.67 -6.34
C LEU A 176 -30.08 17.18 -6.58
N SER A 177 -28.99 17.93 -6.72
CA SER A 177 -29.03 19.36 -6.99
C SER A 177 -29.28 19.62 -8.47
N PRO A 178 -29.87 20.78 -8.83
CA PRO A 178 -30.13 21.13 -10.21
C PRO A 178 -28.88 21.20 -11.08
N ASP A 179 -29.00 20.71 -12.31
CA ASP A 179 -28.00 20.89 -13.37
C ASP A 179 -28.32 22.14 -14.19
N PHE A 180 -27.33 22.95 -14.44
CA PHE A 180 -27.41 24.09 -15.32
C PHE A 180 -26.82 23.75 -16.68
N SER A 181 -27.43 24.24 -17.75
CA SER A 181 -26.88 24.14 -19.09
C SER A 181 -26.87 25.49 -19.77
N ILE A 182 -25.83 25.75 -20.54
CA ILE A 182 -25.72 26.87 -21.42
C ILE A 182 -25.38 26.32 -22.80
N GLY A 183 -26.09 26.81 -23.83
CA GLY A 183 -25.89 26.40 -25.19
C GLY A 183 -25.97 27.58 -26.13
N TYR A 184 -25.40 27.39 -27.30
CA TYR A 184 -25.51 28.32 -28.46
C TYR A 184 -25.92 27.51 -29.67
N PHE A 185 -26.91 28.03 -30.42
CA PHE A 185 -27.37 27.40 -31.63
C PHE A 185 -27.28 28.37 -32.84
N LEU A 186 -26.99 27.79 -33.97
CA LEU A 186 -27.03 28.39 -35.27
C LEU A 186 -27.96 27.56 -36.13
N GLN A 187 -28.99 28.18 -36.73
CA GLN A 187 -29.90 27.51 -37.63
C GLN A 187 -29.95 28.27 -38.96
N SER A 188 -29.83 27.54 -40.05
CA SER A 188 -29.98 28.06 -41.39
C SER A 188 -31.17 27.35 -42.05
N ILE A 189 -32.12 28.12 -42.51
CA ILE A 189 -33.29 27.63 -43.25
C ILE A 189 -33.09 27.95 -44.72
N THR A 190 -33.31 26.95 -45.59
CA THR A 190 -33.20 27.12 -47.05
C THR A 190 -34.51 26.75 -47.73
N GLY A 191 -35.05 27.67 -48.49
CA GLY A 191 -36.29 27.47 -49.22
C GLY A 191 -37.37 28.53 -48.94
N ILE A 192 -38.53 28.35 -49.52
CA ILE A 192 -39.69 29.25 -49.34
C ILE A 192 -40.35 28.87 -48.00
N GLN A 193 -40.47 29.83 -47.11
CA GLN A 193 -41.19 29.71 -45.81
C GLN A 193 -42.32 30.72 -45.78
N ASP A 194 -43.47 30.34 -45.25
CA ASP A 194 -44.57 31.28 -45.04
C ASP A 194 -44.34 32.03 -43.71
N VAL A 195 -44.07 33.33 -43.80
CA VAL A 195 -43.92 34.23 -42.68
C VAL A 195 -45.09 35.16 -42.61
N SER A 196 -46.07 34.90 -41.73
CA SER A 196 -47.25 35.67 -41.55
C SER A 196 -48.08 35.87 -42.79
N GLY A 197 -48.25 34.83 -43.61
CA GLY A 197 -49.04 34.85 -44.86
C GLY A 197 -48.28 35.38 -46.10
N THR A 198 -46.98 35.63 -45.97
CA THR A 198 -46.13 36.10 -47.13
C THR A 198 -45.05 35.07 -47.40
N PRO A 199 -44.99 34.48 -48.63
CA PRO A 199 -43.93 33.54 -49.00
C PRO A 199 -42.59 34.26 -49.07
N THR A 200 -41.69 33.93 -48.10
CA THR A 200 -40.34 34.51 -48.02
C THR A 200 -39.31 33.44 -48.34
N TYR A 201 -38.41 33.72 -49.30
CA TYR A 201 -37.29 32.80 -49.62
C TYR A 201 -36.08 33.07 -48.77
N TYR A 202 -35.64 32.02 -48.06
CA TYR A 202 -34.41 32.01 -47.24
C TYR A 202 -33.29 31.27 -48.00
N ASN A 203 -32.07 31.82 -47.95
CA ASN A 203 -30.88 31.20 -48.50
C ASN A 203 -30.15 30.37 -47.42
N SER A 204 -29.04 29.71 -47.80
CA SER A 204 -28.24 28.88 -46.87
C SER A 204 -27.39 29.65 -45.85
N THR A 205 -27.51 30.98 -45.80
CA THR A 205 -26.80 31.79 -44.78
C THR A 205 -27.46 31.58 -43.40
N PRO A 206 -26.70 31.48 -42.30
CA PRO A 206 -27.29 31.38 -40.98
C PRO A 206 -28.21 32.55 -40.68
N GLN A 207 -29.51 32.25 -40.53
CA GLN A 207 -30.55 33.26 -40.34
C GLN A 207 -30.89 33.46 -38.87
N PHE A 208 -30.75 32.37 -38.10
CA PHE A 208 -31.18 32.33 -36.70
C PHE A 208 -30.05 31.88 -35.80
N GLN A 209 -29.84 32.59 -34.71
CA GLN A 209 -28.87 32.25 -33.70
C GLN A 209 -29.40 32.63 -32.34
N GLY A 210 -28.99 31.91 -31.33
CA GLY A 210 -29.42 32.22 -29.96
C GLY A 210 -28.64 31.50 -28.89
N VAL A 211 -28.79 32.02 -27.69
CA VAL A 211 -28.26 31.40 -26.48
C VAL A 211 -29.43 30.68 -25.81
N VAL A 212 -29.20 29.42 -25.42
CA VAL A 212 -30.15 28.62 -24.65
C VAL A 212 -29.58 28.42 -23.25
N VAL A 213 -30.39 28.76 -22.22
CA VAL A 213 -30.09 28.47 -20.83
C VAL A 213 -31.11 27.46 -20.34
N GLY A 214 -30.65 26.34 -19.78
CA GLY A 214 -31.49 25.28 -19.26
C GLY A 214 -31.23 25.01 -17.78
N LEU A 215 -32.27 24.57 -17.10
CA LEU A 215 -32.23 24.07 -15.74
C LEU A 215 -32.91 22.71 -15.70
N SER A 216 -32.19 21.68 -15.25
CA SER A 216 -32.71 20.33 -15.06
C SER A 216 -32.72 19.97 -13.59
N VAL A 217 -33.87 19.58 -13.08
CA VAL A 217 -34.08 19.19 -11.66
C VAL A 217 -34.50 17.74 -11.62
N PRO A 218 -33.74 16.85 -10.93
CA PRO A 218 -34.15 15.46 -10.75
C PRO A 218 -35.35 15.38 -9.80
N ILE A 219 -36.51 14.97 -10.32
CA ILE A 219 -37.79 14.91 -9.55
C ILE A 219 -37.91 13.54 -8.84
N PHE A 220 -37.31 12.48 -9.37
CA PHE A 220 -37.30 11.13 -8.80
C PHE A 220 -35.88 10.63 -8.57
N ALA A 221 -35.43 10.64 -7.33
CA ALA A 221 -34.12 10.17 -6.94
C ALA A 221 -34.16 8.86 -6.10
N GLY A 222 -35.33 8.26 -5.94
CA GLY A 222 -35.55 7.14 -5.01
C GLY A 222 -34.95 5.79 -5.42
N SER A 223 -34.55 5.61 -6.69
CA SER A 223 -34.03 4.30 -7.17
C SER A 223 -32.51 4.20 -7.29
N SER A 224 -31.78 5.30 -7.07
CA SER A 224 -30.32 5.34 -7.20
C SER A 224 -29.54 5.38 -5.88
N ILE A 225 -30.24 5.25 -4.74
CA ILE A 225 -29.68 5.31 -3.38
C ILE A 225 -29.89 3.96 -2.65
N ALA A 226 -29.85 2.83 -3.38
CA ALA A 226 -29.85 1.49 -2.81
C ALA A 226 -28.47 0.84 -2.94
#